data_5c39d843de095c4b5151dabfd73a66d8
#
_entry.id   5c39d843de095c4b5151dabfd73a66d8
#
_cell.length_a   1.000
_cell.length_b   1.000
_cell.length_c   1.000
_cell.angle_alpha   90.00
_cell.angle_beta   90.00
_cell.angle_gamma   90.00
#
_symmetry.space_group_name_H-M   'P 1'
#
loop_
_entity.id
_entity.type
_entity.pdbx_description
1 polymer ?
#
loop_
_entity_poly.entity_id
_entity_poly.type
_entity_poly.pdbx_seq_one_letter_code
_entity_poly.pdbx_strand_id
1 'polypeptide(L)'
;GCDRHGQLCLHRVNVAPQYGDSFYDYVSDVNAVLSEAARRVVAEEGPFDLIHTHDWLTCGAATELKHATKRPLVGTIHATERGRGRGQLYGQQAERINTTEWQLSYESWRVICCANYMAGEIHDYFGTPADKIDVIPNGVDPTPFQALEGQDLSEVRQRYAGPHDRIVFFVGRLVHEKGVETLVRSAPAVLAAVPQARYVIAGRGPESEHLGHVVQELGVSNRVLLAGFIRDDVRNRLFRLSDCAVFPSLYEPFGIVALEAMASHCPVVVSEVGGLREVVRHAETGITIYPGDADSCAWGIRHTLEQREWARQRAQNAYREVLTTYSWDNIAAQTARVYERVVRERSATLW
;
A
#
# COMPACT_ATOMS: atom_id res chain seq x y z
N GLY A 1 0.30 20.07 19.36
CA GLY A 1 -0.39 21.24 18.75
C GLY A 1 -1.65 20.79 18.03
N CYS A 2 -2.61 21.71 17.90
CA CYS A 2 -3.85 21.51 17.15
C CYS A 2 -3.85 22.45 15.93
N ASP A 3 -4.06 21.87 14.73
CA ASP A 3 -4.23 22.63 13.49
C ASP A 3 -5.66 22.41 12.97
N ARG A 4 -6.41 23.49 12.73
CA ARG A 4 -7.78 23.43 12.23
C ARG A 4 -7.85 23.68 10.73
N HIS A 5 -8.53 22.76 10.01
CA HIS A 5 -8.81 22.85 8.58
C HIS A 5 -10.32 22.65 8.35
N GLY A 6 -11.10 23.74 8.39
CA GLY A 6 -12.55 23.67 8.36
C GLY A 6 -13.11 22.94 9.58
N GLN A 7 -13.82 21.82 9.36
CA GLN A 7 -14.36 20.97 10.43
C GLN A 7 -13.33 19.95 10.96
N LEU A 8 -12.18 19.79 10.30
CA LEU A 8 -11.12 18.89 10.73
C LEU A 8 -10.23 19.59 11.76
N CYS A 9 -10.02 18.94 12.92
CA CYS A 9 -9.04 19.34 13.91
C CYS A 9 -7.95 18.26 13.99
N LEU A 10 -6.71 18.62 13.63
CA LEU A 10 -5.56 17.71 13.64
C LEU A 10 -4.73 17.94 14.93
N HIS A 11 -4.75 16.97 15.82
CA HIS A 11 -3.95 16.97 17.05
C HIS A 11 -2.67 16.17 16.83
N ARG A 12 -1.50 16.84 16.89
CA ARG A 12 -0.19 16.17 16.85
C ARG A 12 0.35 15.98 18.25
N VAL A 13 0.69 14.74 18.56
CA VAL A 13 1.22 14.32 19.86
C VAL A 13 2.70 13.99 19.70
N ASN A 14 3.55 14.60 20.52
CA ASN A 14 4.97 14.26 20.57
C ASN A 14 5.16 13.05 21.47
N VAL A 15 5.74 12.01 20.90
CA VAL A 15 6.20 10.84 21.64
C VAL A 15 7.71 10.91 21.69
N ALA A 16 8.29 10.88 22.91
CA ALA A 16 9.73 10.81 23.05
C ALA A 16 10.23 9.50 22.41
N PRO A 17 11.29 9.52 21.59
CA PRO A 17 11.87 8.30 21.08
C PRO A 17 12.36 7.47 22.27
N GLN A 18 11.72 6.33 22.51
CA GLN A 18 12.21 5.38 23.50
C GLN A 18 13.09 4.37 22.76
N TYR A 19 14.29 4.19 23.25
CA TYR A 19 15.20 3.14 22.81
C TYR A 19 14.89 1.88 23.65
N GLY A 20 13.68 1.32 23.42
CA GLY A 20 13.29 0.04 24.00
C GLY A 20 13.79 -1.12 23.14
N ASP A 21 13.83 -2.31 23.72
CA ASP A 21 14.39 -3.52 23.09
C ASP A 21 13.51 -4.06 21.94
N SER A 22 12.26 -3.58 21.77
CA SER A 22 11.37 -4.01 20.69
C SER A 22 10.49 -2.89 20.15
N PHE A 23 10.16 -2.99 18.85
CA PHE A 23 9.21 -2.08 18.21
C PHE A 23 7.80 -2.18 18.82
N TYR A 24 7.40 -3.35 19.29
CA TYR A 24 6.11 -3.54 19.96
C TYR A 24 6.02 -2.73 21.26
N ASP A 25 7.08 -2.73 22.07
CA ASP A 25 7.10 -2.00 23.34
C ASP A 25 7.08 -0.47 23.09
N TYR A 26 7.83 0.02 22.09
CA TYR A 26 7.71 1.40 21.64
C TYR A 26 6.26 1.78 21.24
N VAL A 27 5.56 0.92 20.49
CA VAL A 27 4.15 1.14 20.12
C VAL A 27 3.23 1.16 21.35
N SER A 28 3.53 0.34 22.36
CA SER A 28 2.79 0.36 23.64
C SER A 28 2.89 1.71 24.34
N ASP A 29 4.10 2.29 24.39
CA ASP A 29 4.34 3.62 24.97
C ASP A 29 3.64 4.73 24.14
N VAL A 30 3.68 4.61 22.82
CA VAL A 30 2.92 5.52 21.92
C VAL A 30 1.43 5.49 22.27
N ASN A 31 0.85 4.31 22.49
CA ASN A 31 -0.56 4.16 22.84
C ASN A 31 -0.90 4.81 24.18
N ALA A 32 -0.04 4.75 25.19
CA ALA A 32 -0.26 5.41 26.46
C ALA A 32 -0.36 6.96 26.30
N VAL A 33 0.55 7.54 25.50
CA VAL A 33 0.53 8.98 25.21
C VAL A 33 -0.69 9.39 24.35
N LEU A 34 -1.06 8.55 23.36
CA LEU A 34 -2.25 8.78 22.53
C LEU A 34 -3.55 8.69 23.35
N SER A 35 -3.66 7.73 24.28
CA SER A 35 -4.80 7.62 25.20
C SER A 35 -5.02 8.87 26.01
N GLU A 36 -3.96 9.41 26.60
CA GLU A 36 -4.06 10.64 27.40
C GLU A 36 -4.45 11.84 26.54
N ALA A 37 -3.83 11.99 25.37
CA ALA A 37 -4.17 13.06 24.44
C ALA A 37 -5.62 12.97 23.97
N ALA A 38 -6.08 11.76 23.59
CA ALA A 38 -7.45 11.54 23.12
C ALA A 38 -8.49 11.83 24.20
N ARG A 39 -8.22 11.46 25.47
CA ARG A 39 -9.10 11.82 26.61
C ARG A 39 -9.22 13.33 26.80
N ARG A 40 -8.13 14.07 26.67
CA ARG A 40 -8.17 15.56 26.70
C ARG A 40 -9.01 16.13 25.58
N VAL A 41 -8.81 15.66 24.35
CA VAL A 41 -9.62 16.10 23.19
C VAL A 41 -11.10 15.80 23.40
N VAL A 42 -11.46 14.63 23.92
CA VAL A 42 -12.87 14.30 24.23
C VAL A 42 -13.45 15.22 25.31
N ALA A 43 -12.68 15.58 26.32
CA ALA A 43 -13.11 16.48 27.39
C ALA A 43 -13.27 17.93 26.91
N GLU A 44 -12.44 18.38 25.98
CA GLU A 44 -12.41 19.77 25.49
C GLU A 44 -13.35 20.01 24.30
N GLU A 45 -13.48 19.03 23.40
CA GLU A 45 -14.15 19.19 22.10
C GLU A 45 -15.33 18.22 21.89
N GLY A 46 -15.46 17.18 22.73
CA GLY A 46 -16.50 16.16 22.60
C GLY A 46 -17.93 16.65 22.94
N PRO A 47 -18.93 15.77 22.87
CA PRO A 47 -18.82 14.32 22.60
C PRO A 47 -18.65 13.98 21.12
N PHE A 48 -17.94 12.88 20.85
CA PHE A 48 -17.82 12.27 19.52
C PHE A 48 -18.78 11.09 19.40
N ASP A 49 -19.25 10.77 18.20
CA ASP A 49 -20.22 9.70 17.96
C ASP A 49 -19.57 8.32 17.87
N LEU A 50 -18.36 8.24 17.34
CA LEU A 50 -17.59 7.01 17.17
C LEU A 50 -16.08 7.27 17.24
N ILE A 51 -15.31 6.20 17.35
CA ILE A 51 -13.86 6.17 17.30
C ILE A 51 -13.46 5.36 16.07
N HIS A 52 -12.52 5.87 15.27
CA HIS A 52 -11.91 5.10 14.18
C HIS A 52 -10.41 5.01 14.38
N THR A 53 -9.87 3.80 14.24
CA THR A 53 -8.45 3.50 14.44
C THR A 53 -7.91 2.68 13.27
N HIS A 54 -6.59 2.78 13.03
CA HIS A 54 -5.93 2.12 11.93
C HIS A 54 -4.81 1.22 12.43
N ASP A 55 -4.88 -0.06 12.06
CA ASP A 55 -3.95 -1.13 12.43
C ASP A 55 -3.76 -1.32 13.94
N TRP A 56 -2.97 -2.32 14.28
CA TRP A 56 -2.62 -2.64 15.66
C TRP A 56 -1.87 -1.51 16.38
N LEU A 57 -1.22 -0.62 15.62
CA LEU A 57 -0.39 0.47 16.11
C LEU A 57 -1.12 1.45 17.05
N THR A 58 -2.43 1.56 16.93
CA THR A 58 -3.27 2.47 17.73
C THR A 58 -4.40 1.74 18.48
N CYS A 59 -4.38 0.40 18.47
CA CYS A 59 -5.40 -0.45 19.08
C CYS A 59 -5.57 -0.20 20.58
N GLY A 60 -4.46 -0.09 21.33
CA GLY A 60 -4.49 0.10 22.78
C GLY A 60 -5.23 1.38 23.17
N ALA A 61 -4.84 2.51 22.58
CA ALA A 61 -5.45 3.81 22.82
C ALA A 61 -6.95 3.83 22.41
N ALA A 62 -7.27 3.25 21.27
CA ALA A 62 -8.65 3.21 20.77
C ALA A 62 -9.56 2.34 21.66
N THR A 63 -9.09 1.18 22.10
CA THR A 63 -9.80 0.28 23.00
C THR A 63 -10.07 0.95 24.36
N GLU A 64 -9.06 1.60 24.92
CA GLU A 64 -9.21 2.33 26.18
C GLU A 64 -10.24 3.46 26.05
N LEU A 65 -10.15 4.25 24.99
CA LEU A 65 -11.07 5.35 24.71
C LEU A 65 -12.52 4.85 24.51
N LYS A 66 -12.69 3.74 23.76
CA LYS A 66 -13.97 3.05 23.58
C LYS A 66 -14.63 2.73 24.93
N HIS A 67 -13.89 2.09 25.83
CA HIS A 67 -14.43 1.67 27.14
C HIS A 67 -14.70 2.87 28.06
N ALA A 68 -13.85 3.89 28.03
CA ALA A 68 -14.02 5.09 28.83
C ALA A 68 -15.22 5.95 28.37
N THR A 69 -15.47 6.05 27.07
CA THR A 69 -16.50 6.94 26.50
C THR A 69 -17.79 6.22 26.14
N LYS A 70 -17.79 4.88 26.12
CA LYS A 70 -18.91 4.04 25.62
C LYS A 70 -19.29 4.38 24.17
N ARG A 71 -18.31 4.74 23.36
CA ARG A 71 -18.48 5.00 21.92
C ARG A 71 -18.07 3.79 21.09
N PRO A 72 -18.75 3.51 19.97
CA PRO A 72 -18.41 2.37 19.13
C PRO A 72 -17.07 2.60 18.45
N LEU A 73 -16.31 1.52 18.28
CA LEU A 73 -15.00 1.51 17.63
C LEU A 73 -15.15 0.94 16.22
N VAL A 74 -14.62 1.63 15.22
CA VAL A 74 -14.35 1.12 13.87
C VAL A 74 -12.84 0.89 13.76
N GLY A 75 -12.42 -0.29 13.31
CA GLY A 75 -11.01 -0.60 13.09
C GLY A 75 -10.75 -0.82 11.61
N THR A 76 -9.78 -0.12 11.02
CA THR A 76 -9.27 -0.46 9.69
C THR A 76 -8.01 -1.29 9.82
N ILE A 77 -7.98 -2.47 9.18
CA ILE A 77 -6.81 -3.35 9.11
C ILE A 77 -6.27 -3.31 7.67
N HIS A 78 -5.07 -2.71 7.52
CA HIS A 78 -4.42 -2.55 6.21
C HIS A 78 -3.55 -3.73 5.82
N ALA A 79 -3.04 -4.48 6.79
CA ALA A 79 -2.25 -5.70 6.59
C ALA A 79 -2.26 -6.52 7.88
N THR A 80 -2.02 -7.83 7.77
CA THR A 80 -1.85 -8.70 8.94
C THR A 80 -0.40 -9.15 9.08
N GLU A 81 0.07 -9.32 10.31
CA GLU A 81 1.42 -9.84 10.58
C GLU A 81 1.56 -11.27 10.05
N ARG A 82 0.52 -12.09 10.25
CA ARG A 82 0.49 -13.45 9.73
C ARG A 82 0.49 -13.48 8.20
N GLY A 83 -0.20 -12.56 7.53
CA GLY A 83 -0.17 -12.41 6.08
C GLY A 83 1.22 -12.08 5.56
N ARG A 84 1.96 -11.15 6.22
CA ARG A 84 3.37 -10.84 5.90
C ARG A 84 4.26 -12.06 6.03
N GLY A 85 4.02 -12.89 7.03
CA GLY A 85 4.70 -14.16 7.25
C GLY A 85 4.17 -15.33 6.41
N ARG A 86 3.30 -15.08 5.40
CA ARG A 86 2.69 -16.11 4.55
C ARG A 86 2.00 -17.22 5.35
N GLY A 87 1.21 -16.82 6.34
CA GLY A 87 0.50 -17.73 7.24
C GLY A 87 1.29 -18.12 8.49
N GLN A 88 2.56 -17.74 8.60
CA GLN A 88 3.44 -18.03 9.74
C GLN A 88 3.68 -16.79 10.60
N LEU A 89 4.01 -17.03 11.87
CA LEU A 89 4.45 -16.00 12.81
C LEU A 89 5.89 -16.32 13.25
N TYR A 90 6.79 -15.36 13.03
CA TYR A 90 8.21 -15.56 13.33
C TYR A 90 8.63 -14.79 14.59
N GLY A 91 8.73 -15.52 15.69
CA GLY A 91 9.19 -14.98 16.98
C GLY A 91 8.11 -14.26 17.80
N GLN A 92 8.45 -13.99 19.03
CA GLN A 92 7.53 -13.45 20.05
C GLN A 92 6.90 -12.10 19.65
N GLN A 93 7.64 -11.23 18.94
CA GLN A 93 7.10 -9.95 18.50
C GLN A 93 5.94 -10.14 17.50
N ALA A 94 6.09 -11.06 16.53
CA ALA A 94 5.03 -11.35 15.56
C ALA A 94 3.79 -11.94 16.23
N GLU A 95 3.97 -12.80 17.24
CA GLU A 95 2.85 -13.35 18.04
C GLU A 95 2.10 -12.25 18.81
N ARG A 96 2.83 -11.31 19.43
CA ARG A 96 2.22 -10.17 20.14
C ARG A 96 1.47 -9.25 19.19
N ILE A 97 2.03 -8.95 18.02
CA ILE A 97 1.36 -8.14 16.98
C ILE A 97 0.08 -8.82 16.51
N ASN A 98 0.15 -10.10 16.14
CA ASN A 98 -1.01 -10.88 15.70
C ASN A 98 -2.12 -10.93 16.78
N THR A 99 -1.76 -11.03 18.05
CA THR A 99 -2.70 -10.99 19.17
C THR A 99 -3.39 -9.62 19.25
N THR A 100 -2.64 -8.54 19.03
CA THR A 100 -3.20 -7.17 19.06
C THR A 100 -4.08 -6.89 17.82
N GLU A 101 -3.74 -7.45 16.65
CA GLU A 101 -4.60 -7.40 15.45
C GLU A 101 -5.92 -8.15 15.69
N TRP A 102 -5.86 -9.34 16.32
CA TRP A 102 -7.04 -10.04 16.77
C TRP A 102 -7.88 -9.21 17.74
N GLN A 103 -7.24 -8.59 18.75
CA GLN A 103 -7.90 -7.72 19.72
C GLN A 103 -8.59 -6.55 19.04
N LEU A 104 -7.93 -5.89 18.07
CA LEU A 104 -8.54 -4.81 17.29
C LEU A 104 -9.80 -5.28 16.56
N SER A 105 -9.72 -6.44 15.92
CA SER A 105 -10.87 -7.05 15.25
C SER A 105 -12.00 -7.37 16.23
N TYR A 106 -11.67 -7.94 17.40
CA TYR A 106 -12.65 -8.28 18.44
C TYR A 106 -13.34 -7.04 19.02
N GLU A 107 -12.56 -6.01 19.39
CA GLU A 107 -13.05 -4.78 20.02
C GLU A 107 -13.84 -3.87 19.07
N SER A 108 -13.59 -3.96 17.78
CA SER A 108 -14.29 -3.14 16.80
C SER A 108 -15.75 -3.51 16.67
N TRP A 109 -16.63 -2.54 16.50
CA TRP A 109 -18.03 -2.74 16.07
C TRP A 109 -18.09 -3.22 14.63
N ARG A 110 -17.30 -2.56 13.77
CA ARG A 110 -17.07 -2.93 12.36
C ARG A 110 -15.58 -2.91 12.07
N VAL A 111 -15.15 -3.81 11.20
CA VAL A 111 -13.78 -3.87 10.68
C VAL A 111 -13.81 -3.46 9.21
N ILE A 112 -13.01 -2.48 8.83
CA ILE A 112 -12.78 -2.11 7.44
C ILE A 112 -11.47 -2.75 6.97
N CYS A 113 -11.44 -3.28 5.75
CA CYS A 113 -10.22 -3.73 5.09
C CYS A 113 -10.24 -3.33 3.62
N CYS A 114 -9.07 -3.35 2.96
CA CYS A 114 -8.90 -2.73 1.65
C CYS A 114 -9.18 -3.65 0.45
N ALA A 115 -9.38 -4.96 0.66
CA ALA A 115 -9.59 -5.95 -0.40
C ALA A 115 -10.37 -7.15 0.12
N ASN A 116 -11.05 -7.90 -0.75
CA ASN A 116 -11.71 -9.16 -0.39
C ASN A 116 -10.69 -10.22 0.10
N TYR A 117 -9.48 -10.20 -0.49
CA TYR A 117 -8.37 -11.00 0.01
C TYR A 117 -8.10 -10.74 1.50
N MET A 118 -8.03 -9.46 1.90
CA MET A 118 -7.83 -9.09 3.30
C MET A 118 -9.03 -9.48 4.18
N ALA A 119 -10.24 -9.40 3.67
CA ALA A 119 -11.43 -9.87 4.40
C ALA A 119 -11.34 -11.37 4.69
N GLY A 120 -10.86 -12.17 3.75
CA GLY A 120 -10.55 -13.59 3.94
C GLY A 120 -9.49 -13.81 5.02
N GLU A 121 -8.36 -13.09 4.96
CA GLU A 121 -7.32 -13.19 6.00
C GLU A 121 -7.85 -12.86 7.40
N ILE A 122 -8.60 -11.77 7.54
CA ILE A 122 -9.17 -11.34 8.83
C ILE A 122 -10.15 -12.38 9.35
N HIS A 123 -10.98 -12.94 8.48
CA HIS A 123 -11.89 -14.02 8.83
C HIS A 123 -11.13 -15.27 9.30
N ASP A 124 -10.17 -15.73 8.51
CA ASP A 124 -9.46 -16.99 8.72
C ASP A 124 -8.51 -16.94 9.92
N TYR A 125 -7.80 -15.80 10.09
CA TYR A 125 -6.79 -15.69 11.14
C TYR A 125 -7.37 -15.28 12.50
N PHE A 126 -8.44 -14.49 12.50
CA PHE A 126 -8.99 -13.91 13.73
C PHE A 126 -10.38 -14.43 14.08
N GLY A 127 -11.02 -15.24 13.22
CA GLY A 127 -12.40 -15.72 13.42
C GLY A 127 -13.42 -14.59 13.34
N THR A 128 -13.11 -13.47 12.71
CA THR A 128 -14.00 -12.33 12.60
C THR A 128 -15.21 -12.69 11.73
N PRO A 129 -16.46 -12.51 12.21
CA PRO A 129 -17.64 -12.78 11.40
C PRO A 129 -17.66 -11.96 10.11
N ALA A 130 -18.02 -12.58 8.99
CA ALA A 130 -17.98 -11.93 7.68
C ALA A 130 -18.90 -10.69 7.61
N ASP A 131 -20.04 -10.72 8.32
CA ASP A 131 -20.98 -9.60 8.42
C ASP A 131 -20.45 -8.43 9.24
N LYS A 132 -19.35 -8.61 9.97
CA LYS A 132 -18.63 -7.56 10.71
C LYS A 132 -17.58 -6.85 9.85
N ILE A 133 -17.24 -7.39 8.67
CA ILE A 133 -16.18 -6.88 7.81
C ILE A 133 -16.77 -6.08 6.65
N ASP A 134 -16.28 -4.88 6.44
CA ASP A 134 -16.57 -4.02 5.29
C ASP A 134 -15.34 -3.91 4.40
N VAL A 135 -15.46 -4.25 3.13
CA VAL A 135 -14.39 -4.08 2.15
C VAL A 135 -14.51 -2.72 1.49
N ILE A 136 -13.56 -1.85 1.79
CA ILE A 136 -13.46 -0.49 1.21
C ILE A 136 -12.04 -0.31 0.69
N PRO A 137 -11.83 -0.22 -0.64
CA PRO A 137 -10.49 -0.12 -1.21
C PRO A 137 -9.82 1.20 -0.79
N ASN A 138 -8.49 1.26 -0.93
CA ASN A 138 -7.79 2.53 -0.82
C ASN A 138 -8.01 3.37 -2.08
N GLY A 139 -7.96 4.69 -1.92
CA GLY A 139 -8.02 5.65 -3.01
C GLY A 139 -6.65 6.12 -3.48
N VAL A 140 -6.65 6.82 -4.61
CA VAL A 140 -5.50 7.57 -5.10
C VAL A 140 -5.95 8.95 -5.59
N ASP A 141 -5.11 9.97 -5.37
CA ASP A 141 -5.31 11.30 -5.94
C ASP A 141 -4.60 11.37 -7.31
N PRO A 142 -5.35 11.51 -8.43
CA PRO A 142 -4.76 11.62 -9.75
C PRO A 142 -4.14 13.00 -10.03
N THR A 143 -4.48 14.03 -9.25
CA THR A 143 -4.08 15.44 -9.49
C THR A 143 -2.57 15.63 -9.66
N PRO A 144 -1.69 15.05 -8.81
CA PRO A 144 -0.24 15.20 -8.98
C PRO A 144 0.30 14.63 -10.30
N PHE A 145 -0.38 13.63 -10.88
CA PHE A 145 0.00 13.02 -12.16
C PHE A 145 -0.57 13.80 -13.35
N GLN A 146 -1.80 14.29 -13.25
CA GLN A 146 -2.43 15.17 -14.24
C GLN A 146 -1.66 16.48 -14.41
N ALA A 147 -1.15 17.04 -13.33
CA ALA A 147 -0.33 18.26 -13.35
C ALA A 147 0.96 18.12 -14.17
N LEU A 148 1.41 16.89 -14.51
CA LEU A 148 2.57 16.63 -15.35
C LEU A 148 2.24 16.61 -16.85
N GLU A 149 0.99 16.73 -17.26
CA GLU A 149 0.59 16.75 -18.66
C GLU A 149 1.19 17.99 -19.38
N GLY A 150 1.85 17.73 -20.50
CA GLY A 150 2.50 18.81 -21.27
C GLY A 150 3.80 19.37 -20.67
N GLN A 151 4.23 18.91 -19.50
CA GLN A 151 5.51 19.34 -18.92
C GLN A 151 6.70 18.68 -19.65
N ASP A 152 7.80 19.40 -19.75
CA ASP A 152 9.08 18.83 -20.16
C ASP A 152 9.70 18.02 -19.02
N LEU A 153 9.81 16.71 -19.23
CA LEU A 153 10.40 15.77 -18.28
C LEU A 153 11.79 15.29 -18.70
N SER A 154 12.40 15.95 -19.67
CA SER A 154 13.68 15.55 -20.27
C SER A 154 14.82 15.50 -19.26
N GLU A 155 14.89 16.43 -18.32
CA GLU A 155 15.89 16.44 -17.25
C GLU A 155 15.81 15.17 -16.36
N VAL A 156 14.61 14.83 -15.92
CA VAL A 156 14.42 13.60 -15.12
C VAL A 156 14.73 12.37 -15.95
N ARG A 157 14.30 12.34 -17.23
CA ARG A 157 14.62 11.23 -18.12
C ARG A 157 16.13 11.04 -18.26
N GLN A 158 16.89 12.11 -18.54
CA GLN A 158 18.35 12.05 -18.73
C GLN A 158 19.10 11.55 -17.50
N ARG A 159 18.56 11.82 -16.30
CA ARG A 159 19.16 11.35 -15.04
C ARG A 159 19.04 9.83 -14.85
N TYR A 160 17.98 9.19 -15.34
CA TYR A 160 17.69 7.79 -15.08
C TYR A 160 17.80 6.87 -16.29
N ALA A 161 17.68 7.41 -17.51
CA ALA A 161 17.67 6.64 -18.74
C ALA A 161 18.16 7.47 -19.92
N GLY A 162 18.66 6.79 -20.94
CA GLY A 162 19.02 7.40 -22.22
C GLY A 162 17.79 7.79 -23.05
N PRO A 163 17.99 8.56 -24.14
CA PRO A 163 16.89 9.08 -24.96
C PRO A 163 16.05 7.98 -25.62
N HIS A 164 16.65 6.83 -25.92
CA HIS A 164 16.02 5.70 -26.59
C HIS A 164 15.73 4.52 -25.66
N ASP A 165 16.06 4.64 -24.36
CA ASP A 165 15.80 3.58 -23.40
C ASP A 165 14.31 3.40 -23.14
N ARG A 166 13.93 2.15 -22.88
CA ARG A 166 12.60 1.75 -22.45
C ARG A 166 12.60 1.53 -20.93
N ILE A 167 11.96 2.43 -20.21
CA ILE A 167 12.02 2.43 -18.77
C ILE A 167 11.09 1.38 -18.18
N VAL A 168 11.68 0.41 -17.46
CA VAL A 168 11.00 -0.53 -16.57
C VAL A 168 11.19 -0.03 -15.14
N PHE A 169 10.11 0.42 -14.50
CA PHE A 169 10.19 1.13 -13.25
C PHE A 169 9.60 0.32 -12.09
N PHE A 170 10.31 0.31 -10.98
CA PHE A 170 9.81 -0.15 -9.68
C PHE A 170 10.06 0.94 -8.64
N VAL A 171 9.10 1.13 -7.74
CA VAL A 171 9.27 1.93 -6.53
C VAL A 171 8.60 1.26 -5.34
N GLY A 172 9.30 1.19 -4.21
CA GLY A 172 8.79 0.59 -2.99
C GLY A 172 9.89 0.30 -1.98
N ARG A 173 9.52 -0.22 -0.81
CA ARG A 173 10.49 -0.72 0.16
C ARG A 173 11.22 -1.93 -0.43
N LEU A 174 12.53 -1.99 -0.26
CA LEU A 174 13.34 -3.13 -0.71
C LEU A 174 13.36 -4.18 0.39
N VAL A 175 12.25 -4.90 0.51
CA VAL A 175 11.99 -5.98 1.48
C VAL A 175 11.52 -7.22 0.74
N HIS A 176 11.71 -8.39 1.33
CA HIS A 176 11.44 -9.68 0.71
C HIS A 176 10.02 -9.78 0.11
N GLU A 177 8.99 -9.32 0.86
CA GLU A 177 7.60 -9.38 0.41
C GLU A 177 7.31 -8.57 -0.86
N LYS A 178 8.17 -7.62 -1.23
CA LYS A 178 8.02 -6.86 -2.49
C LYS A 178 8.60 -7.57 -3.72
N GLY A 179 9.30 -8.69 -3.53
CA GLY A 179 9.72 -9.57 -4.61
C GLY A 179 10.66 -8.94 -5.64
N VAL A 180 11.42 -7.90 -5.26
CA VAL A 180 12.25 -7.13 -6.19
C VAL A 180 13.35 -7.98 -6.83
N GLU A 181 13.80 -9.03 -6.16
CA GLU A 181 14.74 -10.00 -6.73
C GLU A 181 14.16 -10.67 -7.99
N THR A 182 12.87 -11.01 -8.00
CA THR A 182 12.18 -11.56 -9.18
C THR A 182 12.28 -10.61 -10.37
N LEU A 183 12.12 -9.30 -10.14
CA LEU A 183 12.28 -8.28 -11.16
C LEU A 183 13.72 -8.22 -11.68
N VAL A 184 14.73 -8.24 -10.80
CA VAL A 184 16.13 -8.21 -11.19
C VAL A 184 16.49 -9.46 -11.99
N ARG A 185 16.06 -10.65 -11.54
CA ARG A 185 16.32 -11.93 -12.23
C ARG A 185 15.61 -12.05 -13.59
N SER A 186 14.56 -11.27 -13.83
CA SER A 186 13.90 -11.21 -15.14
C SER A 186 14.73 -10.43 -16.20
N ALA A 187 15.68 -9.59 -15.75
CA ALA A 187 16.37 -8.66 -16.63
C ALA A 187 17.16 -9.32 -17.79
N PRO A 188 17.92 -10.41 -17.61
CA PRO A 188 18.64 -11.03 -18.73
C PRO A 188 17.72 -11.44 -19.88
N ALA A 189 16.59 -12.09 -19.58
CA ALA A 189 15.62 -12.54 -20.58
C ALA A 189 14.91 -11.36 -21.29
N VAL A 190 14.62 -10.28 -20.56
CA VAL A 190 14.04 -9.07 -21.15
C VAL A 190 15.07 -8.38 -22.04
N LEU A 191 16.31 -8.20 -21.59
CA LEU A 191 17.37 -7.53 -22.33
C LEU A 191 17.77 -8.29 -23.62
N ALA A 192 17.66 -9.61 -23.62
CA ALA A 192 17.90 -10.42 -24.82
C ALA A 192 16.87 -10.10 -25.93
N ALA A 193 15.62 -9.80 -25.58
CA ALA A 193 14.55 -9.46 -26.53
C ALA A 193 14.41 -7.95 -26.76
N VAL A 194 14.61 -7.14 -25.74
CA VAL A 194 14.48 -5.66 -25.77
C VAL A 194 15.75 -5.05 -25.18
N PRO A 195 16.85 -4.95 -25.97
CA PRO A 195 18.14 -4.44 -25.50
C PRO A 195 18.11 -2.99 -24.99
N GLN A 196 17.07 -2.22 -25.37
CA GLN A 196 16.85 -0.86 -24.91
C GLN A 196 16.17 -0.79 -23.53
N ALA A 197 15.77 -1.91 -22.94
CA ALA A 197 15.17 -1.90 -21.62
C ALA A 197 16.17 -1.35 -20.58
N ARG A 198 15.68 -0.44 -19.75
CA ARG A 198 16.43 0.18 -18.65
C ARG A 198 15.61 0.02 -17.37
N TYR A 199 16.11 -0.73 -16.43
CA TYR A 199 15.49 -0.92 -15.15
C TYR A 199 15.87 0.21 -14.20
N VAL A 200 14.87 0.86 -13.62
CA VAL A 200 15.02 1.88 -12.57
C VAL A 200 14.30 1.38 -11.33
N ILE A 201 15.05 0.94 -10.33
CA ILE A 201 14.54 0.36 -9.09
C ILE A 201 14.78 1.37 -7.97
N ALA A 202 13.71 2.01 -7.51
CA ALA A 202 13.76 3.04 -6.48
C ALA A 202 13.22 2.50 -5.15
N GLY A 203 13.92 2.85 -4.07
CA GLY A 203 13.58 2.49 -2.71
C GLY A 203 14.78 2.21 -1.84
N ARG A 204 14.49 1.89 -0.56
CA ARG A 204 15.47 1.44 0.43
C ARG A 204 14.87 0.29 1.23
N GLY A 205 15.75 -0.53 1.79
CA GLY A 205 15.34 -1.65 2.64
C GLY A 205 16.49 -2.62 2.87
N PRO A 206 16.31 -3.63 3.73
CA PRO A 206 17.34 -4.62 4.05
C PRO A 206 17.84 -5.41 2.84
N GLU A 207 17.00 -5.57 1.80
CA GLU A 207 17.39 -6.29 0.57
C GLU A 207 18.31 -5.49 -0.36
N SER A 208 18.62 -4.22 -0.06
CA SER A 208 19.36 -3.33 -0.98
C SER A 208 20.74 -3.86 -1.37
N GLU A 209 21.49 -4.41 -0.42
CA GLU A 209 22.83 -4.96 -0.64
C GLU A 209 22.74 -6.27 -1.43
N HIS A 210 21.86 -7.16 -1.04
CA HIS A 210 21.60 -8.42 -1.73
C HIS A 210 21.23 -8.20 -3.19
N LEU A 211 20.31 -7.25 -3.47
CA LEU A 211 19.92 -6.91 -4.84
C LEU A 211 21.10 -6.38 -5.66
N GLY A 212 22.00 -5.61 -5.04
CA GLY A 212 23.25 -5.16 -5.66
C GLY A 212 24.15 -6.32 -6.11
N HIS A 213 24.28 -7.34 -5.27
CA HIS A 213 25.03 -8.55 -5.62
C HIS A 213 24.38 -9.33 -6.76
N VAL A 214 23.04 -9.51 -6.72
CA VAL A 214 22.30 -10.20 -7.81
C VAL A 214 22.45 -9.48 -9.13
N VAL A 215 22.41 -8.14 -9.16
CA VAL A 215 22.63 -7.32 -10.37
C VAL A 215 24.03 -7.57 -10.96
N GLN A 216 25.05 -7.68 -10.09
CA GLN A 216 26.43 -7.96 -10.53
C GLN A 216 26.59 -9.42 -11.03
N GLU A 217 26.06 -10.38 -10.30
CA GLU A 217 26.06 -11.81 -10.65
C GLU A 217 25.47 -12.06 -12.05
N LEU A 218 24.37 -11.38 -12.36
CA LEU A 218 23.68 -11.50 -13.64
C LEU A 218 24.34 -10.69 -14.78
N GLY A 219 25.37 -9.87 -14.49
CA GLY A 219 26.06 -9.06 -15.47
C GLY A 219 25.22 -7.95 -16.09
N VAL A 220 24.16 -7.49 -15.39
CA VAL A 220 23.21 -6.48 -15.91
C VAL A 220 23.37 -5.09 -15.31
N SER A 221 24.50 -4.82 -14.63
CA SER A 221 24.74 -3.54 -13.92
C SER A 221 24.68 -2.31 -14.83
N ASN A 222 24.96 -2.45 -16.13
CA ASN A 222 24.85 -1.37 -17.11
C ASN A 222 23.40 -1.04 -17.49
N ARG A 223 22.43 -1.90 -17.17
CA ARG A 223 21.01 -1.76 -17.54
C ARG A 223 20.05 -1.72 -16.34
N VAL A 224 20.49 -2.13 -15.15
CA VAL A 224 19.70 -2.12 -13.91
C VAL A 224 20.30 -1.07 -12.96
N LEU A 225 19.52 -0.03 -12.68
CA LEU A 225 19.90 1.04 -11.75
C LEU A 225 19.12 0.84 -10.42
N LEU A 226 19.85 0.62 -9.33
CA LEU A 226 19.32 0.75 -7.97
C LEU A 226 19.42 2.22 -7.57
N ALA A 227 18.30 2.95 -7.71
CA ALA A 227 18.29 4.41 -7.60
C ALA A 227 18.26 4.93 -6.15
N GLY A 228 18.09 4.02 -5.16
CA GLY A 228 17.91 4.43 -3.78
C GLY A 228 16.58 5.16 -3.56
N PHE A 229 16.50 5.94 -2.49
CA PHE A 229 15.30 6.73 -2.18
C PHE A 229 15.15 7.88 -3.20
N ILE A 230 13.93 8.05 -3.70
CA ILE A 230 13.54 9.19 -4.54
C ILE A 230 12.36 9.93 -3.92
N ARG A 231 12.26 11.23 -4.15
CA ARG A 231 11.14 12.06 -3.66
C ARG A 231 9.89 11.82 -4.51
N ASP A 232 8.75 12.16 -3.97
CA ASP A 232 7.44 11.96 -4.62
C ASP A 232 7.32 12.67 -5.96
N ASP A 233 7.86 13.88 -6.08
CA ASP A 233 7.87 14.63 -7.34
C ASP A 233 8.68 13.91 -8.45
N VAL A 234 9.80 13.28 -8.11
CA VAL A 234 10.60 12.47 -9.03
C VAL A 234 9.90 11.14 -9.34
N ARG A 235 9.31 10.48 -8.32
CA ARG A 235 8.53 9.25 -8.49
C ARG A 235 7.40 9.44 -9.49
N ASN A 236 6.61 10.52 -9.33
CA ASN A 236 5.46 10.80 -10.20
C ASN A 236 5.91 11.04 -11.66
N ARG A 237 7.01 11.77 -11.86
CA ARG A 237 7.60 11.96 -13.19
C ARG A 237 8.14 10.66 -13.78
N LEU A 238 8.75 9.79 -12.98
CA LEU A 238 9.22 8.48 -13.44
C LEU A 238 8.05 7.58 -13.84
N PHE A 239 6.93 7.55 -13.10
CA PHE A 239 5.74 6.85 -13.56
C PHE A 239 5.30 7.35 -14.95
N ARG A 240 5.22 8.67 -15.14
CA ARG A 240 4.80 9.26 -16.42
C ARG A 240 5.76 8.95 -17.57
N LEU A 241 7.06 8.80 -17.31
CA LEU A 241 8.10 8.51 -18.28
C LEU A 241 8.26 7.01 -18.57
N SER A 242 7.72 6.14 -17.71
CA SER A 242 7.97 4.70 -17.77
C SER A 242 7.12 4.03 -18.87
N ASP A 243 7.76 3.10 -19.56
CA ASP A 243 7.08 2.24 -20.51
C ASP A 243 6.36 1.08 -19.81
N CYS A 244 6.78 0.77 -18.59
CA CYS A 244 6.20 -0.29 -17.76
C CYS A 244 6.55 -0.06 -16.29
N ALA A 245 5.56 -0.04 -15.39
CA ALA A 245 5.79 -0.17 -13.95
C ALA A 245 5.56 -1.62 -13.52
N VAL A 246 6.44 -2.16 -12.68
CA VAL A 246 6.42 -3.57 -12.30
C VAL A 246 6.39 -3.72 -10.78
N PHE A 247 5.40 -4.45 -10.25
CA PHE A 247 5.25 -4.72 -8.82
C PHE A 247 5.15 -6.23 -8.59
N PRO A 248 6.30 -6.93 -8.48
CA PRO A 248 6.38 -8.39 -8.43
C PRO A 248 6.22 -8.93 -7.01
N SER A 249 5.35 -8.30 -6.21
CA SER A 249 5.17 -8.62 -4.79
C SER A 249 4.86 -10.10 -4.56
N LEU A 250 5.38 -10.64 -3.46
CA LEU A 250 5.07 -11.98 -2.96
C LEU A 250 3.91 -11.95 -1.96
N TYR A 251 3.70 -10.78 -1.35
CA TYR A 251 2.55 -10.46 -0.53
C TYR A 251 2.22 -8.98 -0.72
N GLU A 252 0.96 -8.67 -1.02
CA GLU A 252 0.46 -7.30 -1.17
C GLU A 252 -1.01 -7.25 -0.74
N PRO A 253 -1.32 -6.65 0.39
CA PRO A 253 -2.70 -6.53 0.88
C PRO A 253 -3.63 -5.79 -0.08
N PHE A 254 -3.09 -4.78 -0.79
CA PHE A 254 -3.87 -3.97 -1.72
C PHE A 254 -3.07 -3.55 -2.97
N GLY A 255 -2.04 -2.71 -2.82
CA GLY A 255 -1.20 -2.25 -3.93
C GLY A 255 -1.45 -0.79 -4.35
N ILE A 256 -1.43 0.16 -3.40
CA ILE A 256 -1.59 1.60 -3.69
C ILE A 256 -0.61 2.06 -4.78
N VAL A 257 0.62 1.55 -4.77
CA VAL A 257 1.64 1.92 -5.76
C VAL A 257 1.25 1.54 -7.20
N ALA A 258 0.47 0.46 -7.37
CA ALA A 258 -0.09 0.12 -8.68
C ALA A 258 -1.16 1.13 -9.11
N LEU A 259 -2.00 1.61 -8.18
CA LEU A 259 -2.96 2.70 -8.45
C LEU A 259 -2.25 4.00 -8.84
N GLU A 260 -1.13 4.35 -8.19
CA GLU A 260 -0.33 5.53 -8.54
C GLU A 260 0.22 5.43 -9.99
N ALA A 261 0.72 4.25 -10.37
CA ALA A 261 1.14 3.99 -11.74
C ALA A 261 -0.05 4.09 -12.73
N MET A 262 -1.20 3.50 -12.40
CA MET A 262 -2.43 3.58 -13.20
C MET A 262 -2.92 5.04 -13.33
N ALA A 263 -2.85 5.83 -12.25
CA ALA A 263 -3.20 7.25 -12.26
C ALA A 263 -2.29 8.11 -13.16
N SER A 264 -1.07 7.65 -13.42
CA SER A 264 -0.10 8.30 -14.31
C SER A 264 -0.17 7.84 -15.77
N HIS A 265 -1.15 7.01 -16.16
CA HIS A 265 -1.22 6.31 -17.43
C HIS A 265 -0.01 5.39 -17.72
N CYS A 266 0.69 4.93 -16.68
CA CYS A 266 1.79 3.99 -16.83
C CYS A 266 1.23 2.57 -16.99
N PRO A 267 1.63 1.81 -18.03
CA PRO A 267 1.29 0.39 -18.11
C PRO A 267 1.85 -0.38 -16.91
N VAL A 268 1.05 -1.26 -16.31
CA VAL A 268 1.43 -1.99 -15.10
C VAL A 268 1.57 -3.50 -15.34
N VAL A 269 2.57 -4.08 -14.71
CA VAL A 269 2.78 -5.53 -14.58
C VAL A 269 2.85 -5.84 -13.10
N VAL A 270 1.98 -6.70 -12.59
CA VAL A 270 1.87 -6.99 -11.16
C VAL A 270 1.80 -8.49 -10.90
N SER A 271 2.27 -8.93 -9.74
CA SER A 271 2.06 -10.32 -9.32
C SER A 271 0.59 -10.60 -9.04
N GLU A 272 0.15 -11.82 -9.35
CA GLU A 272 -1.20 -12.31 -9.06
C GLU A 272 -1.34 -12.71 -7.58
N VAL A 273 -1.16 -11.73 -6.67
CA VAL A 273 -1.24 -11.94 -5.21
C VAL A 273 -2.16 -10.92 -4.53
N GLY A 274 -2.78 -11.35 -3.45
CA GLY A 274 -3.51 -10.50 -2.53
C GLY A 274 -4.46 -9.53 -3.24
N GLY A 275 -4.46 -8.29 -2.78
CA GLY A 275 -5.26 -7.21 -3.37
C GLY A 275 -4.82 -6.75 -4.75
N LEU A 276 -3.57 -7.03 -5.18
CA LEU A 276 -3.15 -6.69 -6.55
C LEU A 276 -4.03 -7.36 -7.62
N ARG A 277 -4.53 -8.58 -7.38
CA ARG A 277 -5.47 -9.27 -8.29
C ARG A 277 -6.82 -8.57 -8.42
N GLU A 278 -7.20 -7.80 -7.38
CA GLU A 278 -8.45 -7.03 -7.38
C GLU A 278 -8.26 -5.66 -8.03
N VAL A 279 -7.07 -5.07 -7.87
CA VAL A 279 -6.72 -3.76 -8.43
C VAL A 279 -6.39 -3.84 -9.94
N VAL A 280 -5.70 -4.91 -10.37
CA VAL A 280 -5.25 -5.04 -11.76
C VAL A 280 -5.88 -6.27 -12.40
N ARG A 281 -6.79 -6.05 -13.35
CA ARG A 281 -7.39 -7.13 -14.16
C ARG A 281 -6.48 -7.50 -15.33
N HIS A 282 -6.13 -8.80 -15.41
CA HIS A 282 -5.25 -9.33 -16.46
C HIS A 282 -5.78 -9.00 -17.86
N ALA A 283 -4.90 -8.49 -18.71
CA ALA A 283 -5.15 -8.08 -20.10
C ALA A 283 -6.16 -6.93 -20.28
N GLU A 284 -6.85 -6.47 -19.23
CA GLU A 284 -7.82 -5.36 -19.30
C GLU A 284 -7.25 -4.04 -18.80
N THR A 285 -6.66 -4.04 -17.59
CA THR A 285 -6.07 -2.85 -16.95
C THR A 285 -4.58 -2.97 -16.70
N GLY A 286 -4.01 -4.16 -16.89
CA GLY A 286 -2.58 -4.44 -16.76
C GLY A 286 -2.27 -5.88 -17.12
N ILE A 287 -1.06 -6.32 -16.80
CA ILE A 287 -0.63 -7.71 -16.95
C ILE A 287 -0.37 -8.29 -15.56
N THR A 288 -0.92 -9.46 -15.27
CA THR A 288 -0.57 -10.22 -14.06
C THR A 288 0.45 -11.30 -14.38
N ILE A 289 1.33 -11.56 -13.42
CA ILE A 289 2.42 -12.54 -13.49
C ILE A 289 2.40 -13.45 -12.27
N TYR A 290 2.98 -14.63 -12.37
CA TYR A 290 3.11 -15.53 -11.22
C TYR A 290 4.12 -14.99 -10.19
N PRO A 291 3.78 -15.00 -8.89
CA PRO A 291 4.66 -14.49 -7.85
C PRO A 291 5.93 -15.33 -7.71
N GLY A 292 7.08 -14.66 -7.58
CA GLY A 292 8.37 -15.31 -7.43
C GLY A 292 8.93 -15.97 -8.71
N ASP A 293 8.23 -15.86 -9.83
CA ASP A 293 8.62 -16.46 -11.11
C ASP A 293 9.24 -15.39 -12.02
N ALA A 294 10.58 -15.50 -12.21
CA ALA A 294 11.34 -14.54 -13.03
C ALA A 294 11.02 -14.66 -14.53
N ASP A 295 10.68 -15.85 -15.02
CA ASP A 295 10.32 -16.07 -16.42
C ASP A 295 8.94 -15.49 -16.73
N SER A 296 7.96 -15.66 -15.83
CA SER A 296 6.66 -15.02 -15.90
C SER A 296 6.80 -13.49 -15.85
N CYS A 297 7.69 -12.97 -14.98
CA CYS A 297 7.98 -11.54 -14.88
C CYS A 297 8.60 -11.02 -16.18
N ALA A 298 9.57 -11.74 -16.74
CA ALA A 298 10.18 -11.40 -18.02
C ALA A 298 9.16 -11.40 -19.17
N TRP A 299 8.27 -12.38 -19.19
CA TRP A 299 7.18 -12.44 -20.18
C TRP A 299 6.26 -11.22 -20.08
N GLY A 300 5.80 -10.89 -18.87
CA GLY A 300 4.89 -9.75 -18.65
C GLY A 300 5.50 -8.41 -19.07
N ILE A 301 6.78 -8.20 -18.73
CA ILE A 301 7.54 -6.99 -19.12
C ILE A 301 7.69 -6.94 -20.65
N ARG A 302 8.19 -8.02 -21.27
CA ARG A 302 8.35 -8.09 -22.73
C ARG A 302 7.03 -7.86 -23.45
N HIS A 303 5.98 -8.56 -23.06
CA HIS A 303 4.65 -8.39 -23.64
C HIS A 303 4.18 -6.93 -23.58
N THR A 304 4.44 -6.23 -22.47
CA THR A 304 4.08 -4.83 -22.31
C THR A 304 4.94 -3.91 -23.18
N LEU A 305 6.24 -4.16 -23.25
CA LEU A 305 7.16 -3.35 -24.06
C LEU A 305 7.01 -3.56 -25.57
N GLU A 306 6.76 -4.79 -26.02
CA GLU A 306 6.62 -5.14 -27.44
C GLU A 306 5.24 -4.77 -27.98
N GLN A 307 4.17 -4.95 -27.20
CA GLN A 307 2.77 -4.71 -27.60
C GLN A 307 2.27 -3.31 -27.18
N ARG A 308 2.92 -2.27 -27.65
CA ARG A 308 2.74 -0.87 -27.21
C ARG A 308 1.29 -0.37 -27.25
N GLU A 309 0.56 -0.68 -28.32
CA GLU A 309 -0.82 -0.21 -28.47
C GLU A 309 -1.73 -0.86 -27.43
N TRP A 310 -1.59 -2.16 -27.22
CA TRP A 310 -2.30 -2.89 -26.18
C TRP A 310 -1.92 -2.40 -24.78
N ALA A 311 -0.64 -2.11 -24.54
CA ALA A 311 -0.18 -1.55 -23.29
C ALA A 311 -0.82 -0.17 -23.00
N ARG A 312 -0.88 0.71 -24.01
CA ARG A 312 -1.55 2.00 -23.90
C ARG A 312 -3.06 1.86 -23.66
N GLN A 313 -3.72 0.92 -24.34
CA GLN A 313 -5.15 0.68 -24.15
C GLN A 313 -5.43 0.21 -22.72
N ARG A 314 -4.64 -0.72 -22.19
CA ARG A 314 -4.75 -1.18 -20.81
C ARG A 314 -4.53 -0.03 -19.82
N ALA A 315 -3.51 0.79 -20.04
CA ALA A 315 -3.24 1.95 -19.20
C ALA A 315 -4.39 2.98 -19.20
N GLN A 316 -5.03 3.19 -20.35
CA GLN A 316 -6.23 4.05 -20.43
C GLN A 316 -7.43 3.45 -19.68
N ASN A 317 -7.65 2.14 -19.78
CA ASN A 317 -8.69 1.45 -19.03
C ASN A 317 -8.43 1.55 -17.52
N ALA A 318 -7.17 1.33 -17.10
CA ALA A 318 -6.72 1.44 -15.73
C ALA A 318 -6.95 2.85 -15.15
N TYR A 319 -6.61 3.88 -15.93
CA TYR A 319 -6.83 5.27 -15.54
C TYR A 319 -8.32 5.59 -15.34
N ARG A 320 -9.21 5.11 -16.23
CA ARG A 320 -10.65 5.30 -16.05
C ARG A 320 -11.16 4.65 -14.77
N GLU A 321 -10.62 3.49 -14.42
CA GLU A 321 -10.99 2.79 -13.19
C GLU A 321 -10.50 3.54 -11.94
N VAL A 322 -9.32 4.16 -12.01
CA VAL A 322 -8.85 5.07 -10.95
C VAL A 322 -9.85 6.19 -10.70
N LEU A 323 -10.34 6.86 -11.75
CA LEU A 323 -11.25 7.98 -11.61
C LEU A 323 -12.64 7.59 -11.08
N THR A 324 -13.10 6.39 -11.37
CA THR A 324 -14.46 5.96 -11.00
C THR A 324 -14.51 5.17 -9.71
N THR A 325 -13.59 4.22 -9.52
CA THR A 325 -13.62 3.26 -8.41
C THR A 325 -12.74 3.68 -7.26
N TYR A 326 -11.54 4.20 -7.56
CA TYR A 326 -10.50 4.47 -6.58
C TYR A 326 -10.31 5.96 -6.25
N SER A 327 -11.30 6.81 -6.52
CA SER A 327 -11.27 8.21 -6.09
C SER A 327 -11.49 8.32 -4.58
N TRP A 328 -10.77 9.23 -3.92
CA TRP A 328 -10.95 9.47 -2.49
C TRP A 328 -12.37 9.90 -2.11
N ASP A 329 -13.08 10.61 -3.00
CA ASP A 329 -14.48 10.98 -2.75
C ASP A 329 -15.38 9.75 -2.65
N ASN A 330 -15.19 8.77 -3.54
CA ASN A 330 -15.92 7.51 -3.49
C ASN A 330 -15.58 6.69 -2.25
N ILE A 331 -14.29 6.62 -1.87
CA ILE A 331 -13.83 5.92 -0.67
C ILE A 331 -14.39 6.58 0.60
N ALA A 332 -14.33 7.90 0.68
CA ALA A 332 -14.90 8.66 1.81
C ALA A 332 -16.41 8.44 1.95
N ALA A 333 -17.14 8.44 0.83
CA ALA A 333 -18.58 8.17 0.84
C ALA A 333 -18.91 6.73 1.33
N GLN A 334 -18.08 5.74 0.97
CA GLN A 334 -18.25 4.37 1.46
C GLN A 334 -17.97 4.30 2.97
N THR A 335 -16.90 4.94 3.43
CA THR A 335 -16.54 4.99 4.86
C THR A 335 -17.61 5.72 5.68
N ALA A 336 -18.15 6.83 5.17
CA ALA A 336 -19.24 7.55 5.84
C ALA A 336 -20.48 6.67 6.04
N ARG A 337 -20.86 5.85 5.05
CA ARG A 337 -21.97 4.90 5.19
C ARG A 337 -21.74 3.86 6.30
N VAL A 338 -20.50 3.42 6.49
CA VAL A 338 -20.15 2.54 7.62
C VAL A 338 -20.33 3.29 8.94
N TYR A 339 -19.88 4.53 9.05
CA TYR A 339 -20.06 5.34 10.25
C TYR A 339 -21.53 5.56 10.59
N GLU A 340 -22.36 5.96 9.63
CA GLU A 340 -23.80 6.14 9.80
C GLU A 340 -24.50 4.87 10.29
N ARG A 341 -24.12 3.71 9.74
CA ARG A 341 -24.62 2.42 10.17
C ARG A 341 -24.23 2.11 11.61
N VAL A 342 -22.95 2.30 11.96
CA VAL A 342 -22.41 2.05 13.30
C VAL A 342 -23.11 2.92 14.36
N VAL A 343 -23.29 4.20 14.08
CA VAL A 343 -23.95 5.15 14.98
C VAL A 343 -25.42 4.75 15.18
N ARG A 344 -26.13 4.40 14.11
CA ARG A 344 -27.52 3.93 14.17
C ARG A 344 -27.66 2.61 14.96
N GLU A 345 -26.81 1.61 14.68
CA GLU A 345 -26.83 0.32 15.38
C GLU A 345 -26.53 0.51 16.87
N ARG A 346 -25.54 1.36 17.20
CA ARG A 346 -25.18 1.67 18.58
C ARG A 346 -26.32 2.34 19.34
N SER A 347 -27.06 3.25 18.71
CA SER A 347 -28.19 3.92 19.33
C SER A 347 -29.36 2.98 19.67
N ALA A 348 -29.46 1.87 18.97
CA ALA A 348 -30.47 0.83 19.18
C ALA A 348 -30.03 -0.27 20.16
N THR A 349 -28.80 -0.21 20.69
CA THR A 349 -28.22 -1.26 21.54
C THR A 349 -27.96 -0.73 22.95
N LEU A 350 -28.33 -1.52 23.95
CA LEU A 350 -27.98 -1.29 25.36
C LEU A 350 -26.55 -1.76 25.61
N TRP A 351 -25.59 -0.83 25.70
CA TRP A 351 -24.17 -1.18 25.88
C TRP A 351 -23.46 -0.17 26.76
#